data_2d47313c666081a856d8ba2be520399b
#
_entry.id   2d47313c666081a856d8ba2be520399b
#
_cell.length_a   1.000
_cell.length_b   1.000
_cell.length_c   1.000
_cell.angle_alpha   90.00
_cell.angle_beta   90.00
_cell.angle_gamma   90.00
#
_symmetry.space_group_name_H-M   'P 1'
#
loop_
_entity.id
_entity.type
_entity.pdbx_description
1 polymer ?
#
loop_
_entity_poly.entity_id
_entity_poly.type
_entity_poly.pdbx_seq_one_letter_code
_entity_poly.pdbx_strand_id
1 'polypeptide(L)'
;MFRHDKPQLGRYRQLYQFGFEVIGDNSPIIDVELIFLGKIIFNTLKLKNFKLEINSIGCQECRKKYIKDLKKYYRTRKKKLCDTCRSRLENNPLRILDCKEEQCKNIRMEAPNILDYLCVECNNHFKTVLSYLDELKINYSLNPYLVRGLDYYTKTV
;
A
#
# COMPACT_ATOMS: atom_id res chain seq x y z
N MET A 1 -13.13 7.17 -19.26
CA MET A 1 -11.67 7.54 -19.25
C MET A 1 -10.92 6.66 -20.22
N PHE A 2 -9.85 7.20 -20.82
CA PHE A 2 -8.97 6.44 -21.70
C PHE A 2 -7.54 6.49 -21.16
N ARG A 3 -6.79 5.40 -21.31
CA ARG A 3 -5.38 5.33 -20.89
C ARG A 3 -4.53 4.63 -21.96
N HIS A 4 -3.30 5.06 -22.11
CA HIS A 4 -2.32 4.48 -23.04
C HIS A 4 -1.58 3.31 -22.38
N ASP A 5 -2.30 2.35 -21.85
CA ASP A 5 -1.70 1.15 -21.24
C ASP A 5 -1.73 -0.02 -22.22
N LYS A 6 -0.76 -0.94 -22.08
CA LYS A 6 -0.81 -2.22 -22.78
C LYS A 6 -2.03 -3.00 -22.29
N PRO A 7 -2.99 -3.35 -23.15
CA PRO A 7 -4.19 -4.06 -22.73
C PRO A 7 -3.85 -5.48 -22.27
N GLN A 8 -4.53 -5.93 -21.24
CA GLN A 8 -4.44 -7.31 -20.71
C GLN A 8 -5.77 -7.66 -20.02
N LEU A 9 -5.93 -8.91 -19.59
CA LEU A 9 -7.14 -9.35 -18.91
C LEU A 9 -7.48 -8.44 -17.72
N GLY A 10 -8.68 -7.86 -17.72
CA GLY A 10 -9.16 -6.93 -16.70
C GLY A 10 -8.55 -5.51 -16.77
N ARG A 11 -7.69 -5.22 -17.75
CA ARG A 11 -7.08 -3.91 -17.91
C ARG A 11 -7.26 -3.38 -19.32
N TYR A 12 -8.36 -2.64 -19.53
CA TYR A 12 -8.74 -2.09 -20.82
C TYR A 12 -8.19 -0.66 -20.99
N ARG A 13 -8.07 -0.21 -22.25
CA ARG A 13 -7.73 1.18 -22.56
C ARG A 13 -8.86 2.15 -22.24
N GLN A 14 -10.10 1.74 -22.46
CA GLN A 14 -11.29 2.45 -22.01
C GLN A 14 -11.74 1.87 -20.67
N LEU A 15 -12.03 2.74 -19.71
CA LEU A 15 -12.49 2.34 -18.37
C LEU A 15 -13.46 3.37 -17.81
N TYR A 16 -14.35 2.90 -16.94
CA TYR A 16 -15.19 3.73 -16.11
C TYR A 16 -14.71 3.62 -14.67
N GLN A 17 -14.64 4.74 -14.00
CA GLN A 17 -14.18 4.82 -12.62
C GLN A 17 -14.97 5.88 -11.90
N PHE A 18 -15.34 5.61 -10.66
CA PHE A 18 -15.76 6.60 -9.69
C PHE A 18 -14.83 6.56 -8.50
N GLY A 19 -14.76 7.64 -7.76
CA GLY A 19 -13.95 7.74 -6.55
C GLY A 19 -14.53 8.82 -5.64
N PHE A 20 -14.06 8.85 -4.42
CA PHE A 20 -14.40 9.87 -3.44
C PHE A 20 -13.13 10.26 -2.69
N GLU A 21 -13.06 11.51 -2.33
CA GLU A 21 -11.92 12.12 -1.65
C GLU A 21 -12.43 13.05 -0.56
N VAL A 22 -11.71 13.12 0.55
CA VAL A 22 -11.92 14.12 1.60
C VAL A 22 -10.72 15.05 1.62
N ILE A 23 -10.97 16.34 1.58
CA ILE A 23 -9.95 17.38 1.51
C ILE A 23 -10.05 18.27 2.74
N GLY A 24 -8.89 18.58 3.34
CA GLY A 24 -8.79 19.54 4.45
C GLY A 24 -8.76 18.92 5.83
N ASP A 25 -8.85 17.59 5.95
CA ASP A 25 -8.72 16.88 7.23
C ASP A 25 -7.73 15.72 7.12
N ASN A 26 -6.81 15.62 8.08
CA ASN A 26 -5.78 14.59 8.18
C ASN A 26 -6.03 13.62 9.36
N SER A 27 -7.19 13.68 9.98
CA SER A 27 -7.50 12.86 11.16
C SER A 27 -7.67 11.37 10.78
N PRO A 28 -7.33 10.45 11.70
CA PRO A 28 -7.48 9.01 11.46
C PRO A 28 -8.92 8.57 11.14
N ILE A 29 -9.91 9.31 11.63
CA ILE A 29 -11.32 8.99 11.42
C ILE A 29 -11.70 9.09 9.94
N ILE A 30 -11.09 10.00 9.20
CA ILE A 30 -11.35 10.18 7.77
C ILE A 30 -10.92 8.95 6.97
N ASP A 31 -9.76 8.37 7.30
CA ASP A 31 -9.32 7.12 6.67
C ASP A 31 -10.35 6.00 6.91
N VAL A 32 -10.89 5.93 8.12
CA VAL A 32 -11.90 4.94 8.50
C VAL A 32 -13.23 5.17 7.80
N GLU A 33 -13.68 6.43 7.70
CA GLU A 33 -14.90 6.80 6.96
C GLU A 33 -14.81 6.37 5.50
N LEU A 34 -13.68 6.61 4.84
CA LEU A 34 -13.47 6.19 3.44
C LEU A 34 -13.49 4.67 3.29
N ILE A 35 -12.87 3.93 4.22
CA ILE A 35 -12.91 2.46 4.25
C ILE A 35 -14.34 1.97 4.46
N PHE A 36 -15.07 2.58 5.42
CA PHE A 36 -16.44 2.21 5.73
C PHE A 36 -17.40 2.49 4.56
N LEU A 37 -17.24 3.64 3.90
CA LEU A 37 -17.98 3.96 2.68
C LEU A 37 -17.73 2.93 1.57
N GLY A 38 -16.48 2.54 1.36
CA GLY A 38 -16.13 1.47 0.42
C GLY A 38 -16.83 0.15 0.75
N LYS A 39 -16.86 -0.23 2.04
CA LYS A 39 -17.58 -1.42 2.52
C LYS A 39 -19.09 -1.34 2.24
N ILE A 40 -19.71 -0.17 2.50
CA ILE A 40 -21.15 0.03 2.21
C ILE A 40 -21.42 -0.15 0.72
N ILE A 41 -20.60 0.46 -0.14
CA ILE A 41 -20.76 0.35 -1.60
C ILE A 41 -20.65 -1.10 -2.06
N PHE A 42 -19.64 -1.84 -1.61
CA PHE A 42 -19.48 -3.25 -1.99
C PHE A 42 -20.65 -4.11 -1.53
N ASN A 43 -21.16 -3.87 -0.33
CA ASN A 43 -22.34 -4.56 0.18
C ASN A 43 -23.61 -4.23 -0.63
N THR A 44 -23.82 -2.96 -0.98
CA THR A 44 -24.94 -2.48 -1.79
C THR A 44 -24.92 -3.11 -3.19
N LEU A 45 -23.71 -3.22 -3.77
CA LEU A 45 -23.49 -3.89 -5.06
C LEU A 45 -23.50 -5.42 -4.94
N LYS A 46 -23.75 -5.96 -3.75
CA LYS A 46 -23.78 -7.42 -3.47
C LYS A 46 -22.46 -8.13 -3.85
N LEU A 47 -21.34 -7.41 -3.83
CA LEU A 47 -20.03 -8.02 -4.01
C LEU A 47 -19.70 -8.86 -2.78
N LYS A 48 -19.37 -10.13 -3.01
CA LYS A 48 -19.00 -11.08 -1.96
C LYS A 48 -17.50 -11.37 -2.01
N ASN A 49 -16.96 -11.86 -0.89
CA ASN A 49 -15.59 -12.34 -0.81
C ASN A 49 -14.51 -11.27 -1.08
N PHE A 50 -14.77 -10.01 -0.77
CA PHE A 50 -13.73 -8.98 -0.75
C PHE A 50 -12.93 -9.05 0.55
N LYS A 51 -11.65 -8.72 0.49
CA LYS A 51 -10.73 -8.68 1.61
C LYS A 51 -10.17 -7.26 1.73
N LEU A 52 -10.26 -6.70 2.95
CA LEU A 52 -9.57 -5.45 3.26
C LEU A 52 -8.14 -5.77 3.70
N GLU A 53 -7.19 -5.27 2.96
CA GLU A 53 -5.79 -5.25 3.35
C GLU A 53 -5.39 -3.81 3.67
N ILE A 54 -4.66 -3.61 4.76
CA ILE A 54 -4.28 -2.28 5.23
C ILE A 54 -2.81 -2.27 5.65
N ASN A 55 -2.17 -1.14 5.44
CA ASN A 55 -0.80 -0.86 5.86
C ASN A 55 -0.63 0.63 6.13
N SER A 56 0.52 1.03 6.67
CA SER A 56 0.96 2.41 6.69
C SER A 56 2.27 2.56 5.95
N ILE A 57 2.34 3.54 5.06
CA ILE A 57 3.59 3.91 4.37
C ILE A 57 4.29 5.09 5.04
N GLY A 58 3.79 5.53 6.19
CA GLY A 58 4.35 6.62 6.97
C GLY A 58 4.38 7.97 6.25
N CYS A 59 5.05 8.93 6.85
CA CYS A 59 5.36 10.23 6.24
C CYS A 59 6.68 10.15 5.44
N GLN A 60 7.07 11.27 4.81
CA GLN A 60 8.31 11.33 4.04
C GLN A 60 9.55 10.99 4.88
N GLU A 61 9.60 11.42 6.15
CA GLU A 61 10.74 11.14 7.04
C GLU A 61 10.83 9.65 7.40
N CYS A 62 9.70 9.00 7.69
CA CYS A 62 9.64 7.55 7.90
C CYS A 62 10.18 6.82 6.67
N ARG A 63 9.72 7.21 5.48
CA ARG A 63 10.13 6.59 4.22
C ARG A 63 11.61 6.78 3.90
N LYS A 64 12.19 7.95 4.17
CA LYS A 64 13.63 8.17 3.93
C LYS A 64 14.49 7.15 4.66
N LYS A 65 14.21 6.93 5.96
CA LYS A 65 14.92 5.94 6.78
C LYS A 65 14.69 4.53 6.25
N TYR A 66 13.43 4.17 6.03
CA TYR A 66 13.04 2.85 5.54
C TYR A 66 13.66 2.52 4.17
N ILE A 67 13.58 3.43 3.20
CA ILE A 67 14.13 3.23 1.85
C ILE A 67 15.64 2.99 1.89
N LYS A 68 16.37 3.66 2.79
CA LYS A 68 17.81 3.46 2.96
C LYS A 68 18.12 2.01 3.32
N ASP A 69 17.43 1.46 4.32
CA ASP A 69 17.66 0.10 4.79
C ASP A 69 17.09 -0.95 3.83
N LEU A 70 15.94 -0.67 3.20
CA LEU A 70 15.38 -1.50 2.15
C LEU A 70 16.32 -1.61 0.94
N LYS A 71 16.93 -0.51 0.50
CA LYS A 71 17.96 -0.54 -0.56
C LYS A 71 19.17 -1.35 -0.15
N LYS A 72 19.67 -1.18 1.09
CA LYS A 72 20.79 -1.96 1.63
C LYS A 72 20.47 -3.46 1.60
N TYR A 73 19.28 -3.84 2.06
CA TYR A 73 18.80 -5.23 2.05
C TYR A 73 18.76 -5.83 0.63
N TYR A 74 18.17 -5.13 -0.33
CA TYR A 74 18.05 -5.66 -1.70
C TYR A 74 19.35 -5.61 -2.50
N ARG A 75 20.29 -4.70 -2.19
CA ARG A 75 21.61 -4.66 -2.85
C ARG A 75 22.40 -5.94 -2.64
N THR A 76 22.38 -6.51 -1.44
CA THR A 76 23.04 -7.77 -1.14
C THR A 76 22.40 -8.97 -1.87
N ARG A 77 21.17 -8.82 -2.31
CA ARG A 77 20.38 -9.87 -2.97
C ARG A 77 20.06 -9.56 -4.45
N LYS A 78 20.73 -8.56 -5.03
CA LYS A 78 20.46 -8.04 -6.39
C LYS A 78 20.45 -9.13 -7.46
N LYS A 79 21.33 -10.12 -7.37
CA LYS A 79 21.43 -11.25 -8.32
C LYS A 79 20.17 -12.13 -8.33
N LYS A 80 19.42 -12.18 -7.24
CA LYS A 80 18.20 -12.99 -7.09
C LYS A 80 16.93 -12.22 -7.49
N LEU A 81 17.01 -10.93 -7.81
CA LEU A 81 15.89 -10.14 -8.26
C LEU A 81 15.64 -10.34 -9.75
N CYS A 82 14.38 -10.25 -10.18
CA CYS A 82 14.02 -10.15 -11.59
C CYS A 82 14.55 -8.85 -12.21
N ASP A 83 14.65 -8.79 -13.53
CA ASP A 83 15.24 -7.65 -14.25
C ASP A 83 14.51 -6.34 -13.96
N THR A 84 13.19 -6.37 -13.92
CA THR A 84 12.36 -5.22 -13.54
C THR A 84 12.68 -4.73 -12.13
N CYS A 85 12.85 -5.63 -11.17
CA CYS A 85 13.17 -5.26 -9.78
C CYS A 85 14.61 -4.78 -9.63
N ARG A 86 15.54 -5.26 -10.44
CA ARG A 86 16.91 -4.70 -10.49
C ARG A 86 16.92 -3.24 -10.90
N SER A 87 16.10 -2.88 -11.90
CA SER A 87 15.92 -1.48 -12.30
C SER A 87 15.20 -0.65 -11.23
N ARG A 88 14.14 -1.20 -10.60
CA ARG A 88 13.40 -0.54 -9.53
C ARG A 88 14.24 -0.25 -8.29
N LEU A 89 15.27 -1.04 -8.02
CA LEU A 89 16.12 -0.89 -6.84
C LEU A 89 16.75 0.49 -6.73
N GLU A 90 17.09 1.11 -7.85
CA GLU A 90 17.67 2.46 -7.84
C GLU A 90 16.60 3.56 -7.93
N ASN A 91 15.58 3.36 -8.75
CA ASN A 91 14.57 4.38 -9.07
C ASN A 91 13.40 4.40 -8.09
N ASN A 92 12.84 3.25 -7.73
CA ASN A 92 11.68 3.15 -6.84
C ASN A 92 11.67 1.80 -6.09
N PRO A 93 12.48 1.65 -5.04
CA PRO A 93 12.67 0.40 -4.32
C PRO A 93 11.40 -0.12 -3.63
N LEU A 94 10.47 0.75 -3.26
CA LEU A 94 9.19 0.34 -2.67
C LEU A 94 8.39 -0.57 -3.62
N ARG A 95 8.47 -0.34 -4.93
CA ARG A 95 7.78 -1.18 -5.91
C ARG A 95 8.35 -2.59 -6.07
N ILE A 96 9.47 -2.91 -5.43
CA ILE A 96 9.96 -4.29 -5.35
C ILE A 96 9.04 -5.13 -4.45
N LEU A 97 8.47 -4.51 -3.42
CA LEU A 97 7.52 -5.16 -2.50
C LEU A 97 6.23 -5.62 -3.20
N ASP A 98 5.83 -4.94 -4.28
CA ASP A 98 4.66 -5.27 -5.10
C ASP A 98 5.00 -6.18 -6.30
N CYS A 99 6.17 -6.79 -6.32
CA CYS A 99 6.55 -7.68 -7.41
C CYS A 99 5.77 -9.00 -7.36
N LYS A 100 5.28 -9.45 -8.52
CA LYS A 100 4.50 -10.68 -8.64
C LYS A 100 5.37 -11.93 -8.90
N GLU A 101 6.63 -11.73 -9.29
CA GLU A 101 7.58 -12.81 -9.53
C GLU A 101 7.89 -13.57 -8.24
N GLU A 102 7.82 -14.91 -8.27
CA GLU A 102 7.97 -15.76 -7.09
C GLU A 102 9.34 -15.58 -6.42
N GLN A 103 10.41 -15.52 -7.21
CA GLN A 103 11.75 -15.26 -6.69
C GLN A 103 11.85 -13.95 -5.90
N CYS A 104 11.11 -12.89 -6.30
CA CYS A 104 11.07 -11.61 -5.59
C CYS A 104 10.18 -11.67 -4.35
N LYS A 105 9.08 -12.45 -4.40
CA LYS A 105 8.22 -12.67 -3.25
C LYS A 105 8.97 -13.38 -2.11
N ASN A 106 9.76 -14.40 -2.43
CA ASN A 106 10.54 -15.12 -1.41
C ASN A 106 11.56 -14.21 -0.73
N ILE A 107 12.22 -13.33 -1.52
CA ILE A 107 13.19 -12.38 -0.95
C ILE A 107 12.50 -11.35 -0.04
N ARG A 108 11.32 -10.84 -0.43
CA ARG A 108 10.64 -9.79 0.35
C ARG A 108 10.16 -10.24 1.72
N MET A 109 9.99 -11.54 1.95
CA MET A 109 9.53 -12.08 3.25
C MET A 109 10.45 -11.71 4.41
N GLU A 110 11.74 -11.56 4.15
CA GLU A 110 12.75 -11.16 5.13
C GLU A 110 13.13 -9.67 5.01
N ALA A 111 12.43 -8.91 4.18
CA ALA A 111 12.72 -7.49 4.00
C ALA A 111 12.29 -6.69 5.24
N PRO A 112 12.96 -5.56 5.52
CA PRO A 112 12.53 -4.65 6.58
C PRO A 112 11.06 -4.27 6.43
N ASN A 113 10.33 -4.17 7.55
CA ASN A 113 8.93 -3.77 7.57
C ASN A 113 8.83 -2.26 7.78
N ILE A 114 8.05 -1.55 6.97
CA ILE A 114 7.84 -0.10 7.09
C ILE A 114 7.28 0.30 8.46
N LEU A 115 6.47 -0.55 9.08
CA LEU A 115 5.86 -0.27 10.38
C LEU A 115 6.89 -0.07 11.50
N ASP A 116 8.08 -0.67 11.38
CA ASP A 116 9.18 -0.51 12.34
C ASP A 116 9.89 0.85 12.22
N TYR A 117 9.60 1.60 11.15
CA TYR A 117 10.22 2.90 10.83
C TYR A 117 9.26 4.07 11.03
N LEU A 118 8.03 3.82 11.47
CA LEU A 118 7.06 4.89 11.69
C LEU A 118 7.52 5.81 12.82
N CYS A 119 7.43 7.12 12.60
CA CYS A 119 7.56 8.10 13.68
C CYS A 119 6.36 8.00 14.63
N VAL A 120 6.50 8.60 15.80
CA VAL A 120 5.45 8.56 16.84
C VAL A 120 4.10 9.00 16.29
N GLU A 121 4.05 10.08 15.53
CA GLU A 121 2.82 10.60 14.92
C GLU A 121 2.18 9.57 13.97
N CYS A 122 2.95 9.03 13.03
CA CYS A 122 2.43 8.06 12.06
C CYS A 122 2.01 6.73 12.72
N ASN A 123 2.73 6.31 13.75
CA ASN A 123 2.39 5.13 14.54
C ASN A 123 1.07 5.33 15.31
N ASN A 124 0.91 6.47 16.00
CA ASN A 124 -0.31 6.80 16.70
C ASN A 124 -1.50 6.92 15.75
N HIS A 125 -1.31 7.62 14.62
CA HIS A 125 -2.33 7.71 13.58
C HIS A 125 -2.80 6.32 13.13
N PHE A 126 -1.86 5.44 12.77
CA PHE A 126 -2.19 4.11 12.28
C PHE A 126 -2.87 3.24 13.35
N LYS A 127 -2.39 3.28 14.60
CA LYS A 127 -3.04 2.60 15.73
C LYS A 127 -4.48 3.07 15.94
N THR A 128 -4.73 4.38 15.84
CA THR A 128 -6.07 4.94 15.97
C THR A 128 -6.99 4.47 14.84
N VAL A 129 -6.49 4.42 13.60
CA VAL A 129 -7.24 3.84 12.47
C VAL A 129 -7.64 2.40 12.76
N LEU A 130 -6.69 1.57 13.22
CA LEU A 130 -6.98 0.16 13.55
C LEU A 130 -8.00 0.04 14.69
N SER A 131 -7.87 0.85 15.75
CA SER A 131 -8.83 0.87 16.87
C SER A 131 -10.25 1.18 16.40
N TYR A 132 -10.43 2.17 15.54
CA TYR A 132 -11.75 2.50 14.99
C TYR A 132 -12.32 1.40 14.09
N LEU A 133 -11.46 0.73 13.29
CA LEU A 133 -11.90 -0.41 12.48
C LEU A 133 -12.37 -1.58 13.37
N ASP A 134 -11.67 -1.82 14.49
CA ASP A 134 -12.05 -2.85 15.47
C ASP A 134 -13.38 -2.50 16.15
N GLU A 135 -13.58 -1.24 16.56
CA GLU A 135 -14.85 -0.77 17.15
C GLU A 135 -16.03 -0.93 16.17
N LEU A 136 -15.81 -0.64 14.88
CA LEU A 136 -16.80 -0.82 13.81
C LEU A 136 -16.95 -2.28 13.35
N LYS A 137 -16.20 -3.20 13.94
CA LYS A 137 -16.19 -4.63 13.56
C LYS A 137 -15.94 -4.83 12.06
N ILE A 138 -14.98 -4.08 11.53
CA ILE A 138 -14.52 -4.20 10.15
C ILE A 138 -13.33 -5.13 10.13
N ASN A 139 -13.49 -6.32 9.56
CA ASN A 139 -12.39 -7.26 9.42
C ASN A 139 -11.35 -6.73 8.41
N TYR A 140 -10.09 -6.74 8.80
CA TYR A 140 -8.95 -6.38 7.96
C TYR A 140 -7.79 -7.35 8.18
N SER A 141 -6.81 -7.28 7.30
CA SER A 141 -5.51 -7.94 7.50
C SER A 141 -4.38 -6.95 7.23
N LEU A 142 -3.37 -6.98 8.08
CA LEU A 142 -2.15 -6.18 7.86
C LEU A 142 -1.34 -6.80 6.72
N ASN A 143 -1.02 -5.97 5.72
CA ASN A 143 -0.16 -6.38 4.62
C ASN A 143 1.06 -5.45 4.52
N PRO A 144 2.21 -5.82 5.11
CA PRO A 144 3.41 -4.97 5.13
C PRO A 144 4.01 -4.73 3.74
N TYR A 145 3.55 -5.45 2.73
CA TYR A 145 3.99 -5.31 1.34
C TYR A 145 3.08 -4.41 0.52
N LEU A 146 1.95 -3.97 1.11
CA LEU A 146 1.04 -3.06 0.44
C LEU A 146 1.69 -1.68 0.33
N VAL A 147 1.92 -1.25 -0.90
CA VAL A 147 2.55 0.04 -1.24
C VAL A 147 1.82 0.70 -2.39
N ARG A 148 2.00 2.01 -2.53
CA ARG A 148 1.44 2.78 -3.65
C ARG A 148 2.48 3.01 -4.73
N GLY A 149 2.01 3.13 -5.97
CA GLY A 149 2.89 3.41 -7.12
C GLY A 149 3.37 4.86 -7.22
N LEU A 150 2.83 5.76 -6.40
CA LEU A 150 3.09 7.20 -6.42
C LEU A 150 3.66 7.65 -5.07
N ASP A 151 4.61 8.55 -5.09
CA ASP A 151 5.40 8.92 -3.91
C ASP A 151 4.75 9.99 -3.01
N TYR A 152 3.67 10.63 -3.48
CA TYR A 152 3.00 11.68 -2.71
C TYR A 152 2.03 11.17 -1.64
N TYR A 153 1.60 9.91 -1.71
CA TYR A 153 0.77 9.32 -0.66
C TYR A 153 1.52 9.21 0.67
N THR A 154 0.81 9.36 1.77
CA THR A 154 1.33 9.24 3.13
C THR A 154 0.34 8.51 4.02
N LYS A 155 0.80 8.07 5.20
CA LYS A 155 0.01 7.42 6.25
C LYS A 155 -0.64 6.12 5.78
N THR A 156 -1.96 5.99 5.89
CA THR A 156 -2.71 4.75 5.64
C THR A 156 -2.82 4.39 4.16
N VAL A 157 -2.73 3.12 3.82
CA VAL A 157 -2.96 2.54 2.48
C VAL A 157 -3.76 1.26 2.59
#